data_8a573b38d87dc9a55122e51c15ad4429
#
_entry.id   8a573b38d87dc9a55122e51c15ad4429
#
_cell.length_a   1.000
_cell.length_b   1.000
_cell.length_c   1.000
_cell.angle_alpha   90.00
_cell.angle_beta   90.00
_cell.angle_gamma   90.00
#
_symmetry.space_group_name_H-M   'P 1'
#
loop_
_entity.id
_entity.type
_entity.pdbx_description
1 polymer ?
#
loop_
_entity_poly.entity_id
_entity_poly.type
_entity_poly.pdbx_seq_one_letter_code
_entity_poly.pdbx_strand_id
1 'polypeptide(L)'
;MALTALDLGLRGAVVGLFLVVCAVLLRSTVVRPAANLGAALGVAGAAYAISTAPFFPKWSFGWNSPIVLLAMGSPVIFWLWVRAVFEESFVLRAWHGAAWAAMAGLGLVSYNGWTSWPSLAMTSGRALALASLGFGLLGAVQIARGWRKAVTTGRGRLLIALAVGVSIQIVLSASAGLAGIPFQSISFTAACGLGASALISIWMMVFDPLESQPAIAGAGGGSGGAERTSPSFPRSDLAASERTALNRLEHLMATERTYRREGLTIGLLAARLGMPEYRLRALINEGLGHRNFNAFLNRYRLDDAKAALADPDQAEVPVLTIALDAGFQSLAPFNRAFKADTGLTPTEFRRRAGAGHPTNEAADDARSN
;
A
#
# COMPACT_ATOMS: atom_id res chain seq x y z
N MET A 1 -4.34 12.47 37.82
CA MET A 1 -3.86 11.07 37.71
C MET A 1 -4.57 10.29 36.60
N ALA A 2 -5.89 10.27 36.49
CA ALA A 2 -6.62 9.52 35.45
C ALA A 2 -6.26 9.94 34.01
N LEU A 3 -6.20 11.23 33.70
CA LEU A 3 -5.82 11.75 32.37
C LEU A 3 -4.37 11.40 31.99
N THR A 4 -3.46 11.34 32.98
CA THR A 4 -2.05 10.97 32.74
C THR A 4 -1.92 9.47 32.44
N ALA A 5 -2.71 8.63 33.12
CA ALA A 5 -2.73 7.20 32.86
C ALA A 5 -3.33 6.90 31.47
N LEU A 6 -4.38 7.62 31.06
CA LEU A 6 -4.98 7.52 29.74
C LEU A 6 -3.97 7.94 28.63
N ASP A 7 -3.25 9.05 28.82
CA ASP A 7 -2.23 9.52 27.87
C ASP A 7 -1.11 8.48 27.72
N LEU A 8 -0.61 7.92 28.81
CA LEU A 8 0.42 6.89 28.78
C LEU A 8 -0.06 5.59 28.12
N GLY A 9 -1.29 5.18 28.43
CA GLY A 9 -1.92 4.01 27.81
C GLY A 9 -2.08 4.19 26.29
N LEU A 10 -2.55 5.36 25.85
CA LEU A 10 -2.67 5.70 24.43
C LEU A 10 -1.32 5.65 23.72
N ARG A 11 -0.27 6.23 24.33
CA ARG A 11 1.08 6.21 23.75
C ARG A 11 1.67 4.81 23.66
N GLY A 12 1.47 3.99 24.70
CA GLY A 12 1.88 2.59 24.67
C GLY A 12 1.20 1.81 23.53
N ALA A 13 -0.11 2.01 23.35
CA ALA A 13 -0.85 1.42 22.23
C ALA A 13 -0.32 1.91 20.87
N VAL A 14 -0.08 3.20 20.71
CA VAL A 14 0.49 3.79 19.49
C VAL A 14 1.86 3.20 19.16
N VAL A 15 2.74 3.06 20.13
CA VAL A 15 4.06 2.43 19.95
C VAL A 15 3.90 0.98 19.51
N GLY A 16 3.05 0.20 20.18
CA GLY A 16 2.77 -1.19 19.81
C GLY A 16 2.25 -1.33 18.38
N LEU A 17 1.29 -0.48 17.99
CA LEU A 17 0.75 -0.44 16.64
C LEU A 17 1.82 -0.13 15.58
N PHE A 18 2.68 0.85 15.81
CA PHE A 18 3.78 1.17 14.90
C PHE A 18 4.80 0.04 14.77
N LEU A 19 5.11 -0.66 15.85
CA LEU A 19 6.00 -1.83 15.80
C LEU A 19 5.41 -2.96 14.96
N VAL A 20 4.10 -3.20 15.05
CA VAL A 20 3.40 -4.16 14.19
C VAL A 20 3.47 -3.72 12.72
N VAL A 21 3.19 -2.45 12.42
CA VAL A 21 3.32 -1.89 11.07
C VAL A 21 4.73 -2.09 10.52
N CYS A 22 5.78 -1.80 11.32
CA CYS A 22 7.16 -2.01 10.94
C CYS A 22 7.46 -3.48 10.63
N ALA A 23 7.03 -4.39 11.49
CA ALA A 23 7.27 -5.83 11.32
C ALA A 23 6.62 -6.37 10.03
N VAL A 24 5.42 -5.91 9.70
CA VAL A 24 4.72 -6.29 8.47
C VAL A 24 5.41 -5.69 7.23
N LEU A 25 5.76 -4.40 7.26
CA LEU A 25 6.45 -3.73 6.14
C LEU A 25 7.81 -4.34 5.84
N LEU A 26 8.59 -4.71 6.85
CA LEU A 26 9.91 -5.32 6.66
C LEU A 26 9.84 -6.75 6.13
N ARG A 27 8.73 -7.47 6.38
CA ARG A 27 8.49 -8.80 5.82
C ARG A 27 7.93 -8.76 4.40
N SER A 28 7.38 -7.63 3.96
CA SER A 28 6.80 -7.50 2.63
C SER A 28 7.88 -7.51 1.55
N THR A 29 7.65 -8.28 0.47
CA THR A 29 8.56 -8.36 -0.69
C THR A 29 8.37 -7.21 -1.68
N VAL A 30 7.41 -6.32 -1.41
CA VAL A 30 6.96 -5.28 -2.35
C VAL A 30 7.73 -3.98 -2.18
N VAL A 31 8.18 -3.43 -3.31
CA VAL A 31 8.79 -2.08 -3.49
C VAL A 31 9.66 -1.64 -2.30
N ARG A 32 10.82 -2.22 -2.20
CA ARG A 32 11.78 -2.06 -1.09
C ARG A 32 11.98 -0.62 -0.57
N PRO A 33 12.15 0.46 -1.41
CA PRO A 33 12.39 1.79 -0.85
C PRO A 33 11.19 2.36 -0.09
N ALA A 34 9.96 2.22 -0.59
CA ALA A 34 8.77 2.75 0.08
C ALA A 34 8.43 1.97 1.37
N ALA A 35 8.59 0.64 1.36
CA ALA A 35 8.35 -0.20 2.54
C ALA A 35 9.39 0.08 3.64
N ASN A 36 10.67 0.17 3.29
CA ASN A 36 11.74 0.47 4.24
C ASN A 36 11.60 1.87 4.84
N LEU A 37 11.27 2.89 4.02
CA LEU A 37 11.03 4.25 4.51
C LEU A 37 9.76 4.34 5.35
N GLY A 38 8.72 3.56 5.00
CA GLY A 38 7.51 3.43 5.82
C GLY A 38 7.78 2.80 7.18
N ALA A 39 8.61 1.75 7.23
CA ALA A 39 9.05 1.15 8.49
C ALA A 39 9.89 2.14 9.31
N ALA A 40 10.84 2.84 8.68
CA ALA A 40 11.63 3.88 9.35
C ALA A 40 10.74 5.01 9.90
N LEU A 41 9.70 5.42 9.17
CA LEU A 41 8.71 6.40 9.62
C LEU A 41 7.91 5.88 10.82
N GLY A 42 7.53 4.60 10.82
CA GLY A 42 6.86 3.96 11.97
C GLY A 42 7.73 3.95 13.22
N VAL A 43 9.03 3.59 13.08
CA VAL A 43 10.00 3.66 14.19
C VAL A 43 10.15 5.10 14.69
N ALA A 44 10.26 6.07 13.79
CA ALA A 44 10.35 7.49 14.15
C ALA A 44 9.07 8.00 14.83
N GLY A 45 7.89 7.55 14.40
CA GLY A 45 6.60 7.83 15.03
C GLY A 45 6.51 7.26 16.44
N ALA A 46 6.96 6.02 16.65
CA ALA A 46 7.06 5.41 17.98
C ALA A 46 8.02 6.18 18.88
N ALA A 47 9.21 6.55 18.36
CA ALA A 47 10.18 7.37 19.08
C ALA A 47 9.61 8.75 19.45
N TYR A 48 8.85 9.37 18.54
CA TYR A 48 8.17 10.64 18.81
C TYR A 48 7.09 10.48 19.91
N ALA A 49 6.28 9.43 19.87
CA ALA A 49 5.29 9.17 20.92
C ALA A 49 5.93 9.00 22.31
N ILE A 50 7.11 8.35 22.37
CA ILE A 50 7.87 8.16 23.61
C ILE A 50 8.51 9.48 24.05
N SER A 51 9.23 10.18 23.17
CA SER A 51 10.00 11.39 23.51
C SER A 51 9.11 12.57 23.95
N THR A 52 7.84 12.51 23.60
CA THR A 52 6.85 13.53 23.94
C THR A 52 6.02 13.21 25.17
N ALA A 53 6.27 12.06 25.81
CA ALA A 53 5.58 11.66 27.03
C ALA A 53 5.90 12.60 28.21
N PRO A 54 4.93 12.85 29.11
CA PRO A 54 5.11 13.80 30.24
C PRO A 54 6.29 13.47 31.15
N PHE A 55 6.60 12.19 31.31
CA PHE A 55 7.69 11.72 32.19
C PHE A 55 8.98 11.36 31.45
N PHE A 56 9.06 11.65 30.14
CA PHE A 56 10.29 11.39 29.41
C PHE A 56 11.42 12.31 29.89
N PRO A 57 12.62 11.76 30.23
CA PRO A 57 13.73 12.54 30.77
C PRO A 57 14.13 13.64 29.78
N LYS A 58 14.14 14.88 30.26
CA LYS A 58 14.49 16.07 29.50
C LYS A 58 15.85 16.57 29.92
N TRP A 59 16.58 17.18 28.97
CA TRP A 59 17.73 18.02 29.22
C TRP A 59 19.01 17.32 29.72
N SER A 60 19.18 16.05 29.35
CA SER A 60 20.42 15.31 29.60
C SER A 60 20.81 14.48 28.37
N PHE A 61 22.09 14.55 28.00
CA PHE A 61 22.66 13.59 27.05
C PHE A 61 22.78 12.24 27.76
N GLY A 62 22.19 11.22 27.18
CA GLY A 62 22.20 9.89 27.75
C GLY A 62 21.51 8.85 26.85
N TRP A 63 21.00 7.79 27.45
CA TRP A 63 20.33 6.67 26.79
C TRP A 63 19.10 7.11 25.94
N ASN A 64 18.50 8.27 26.24
CA ASN A 64 17.36 8.86 25.54
C ASN A 64 17.74 9.55 24.21
N SER A 65 19.01 9.87 23.98
CA SER A 65 19.47 10.58 22.77
C SER A 65 19.11 9.87 21.47
N PRO A 66 19.23 8.54 21.30
CA PRO A 66 18.80 7.84 20.09
C PRO A 66 17.31 8.01 19.80
N ILE A 67 16.46 8.01 20.83
CA ILE A 67 15.01 8.20 20.70
C ILE A 67 14.73 9.61 20.19
N VAL A 68 15.40 10.62 20.75
CA VAL A 68 15.27 12.02 20.33
C VAL A 68 15.74 12.20 18.87
N LEU A 69 16.88 11.62 18.49
CA LEU A 69 17.39 11.68 17.12
C LEU A 69 16.38 11.13 16.11
N LEU A 70 15.81 9.96 16.38
CA LEU A 70 14.79 9.33 15.52
C LEU A 70 13.52 10.18 15.45
N ALA A 71 13.05 10.68 16.58
CA ALA A 71 11.86 11.51 16.67
C ALA A 71 12.00 12.82 15.88
N MET A 72 13.11 13.53 16.07
CA MET A 72 13.34 14.86 15.47
C MET A 72 13.68 14.77 13.97
N GLY A 73 14.24 13.65 13.50
CA GLY A 73 14.48 13.37 12.08
C GLY A 73 13.24 12.93 11.30
N SER A 74 12.10 12.71 11.96
CA SER A 74 10.88 12.16 11.33
C SER A 74 10.33 12.99 10.16
N PRO A 75 10.38 14.34 10.10
CA PRO A 75 9.86 15.10 8.96
C PRO A 75 10.61 14.82 7.65
N VAL A 76 11.92 14.56 7.72
CA VAL A 76 12.72 14.18 6.54
C VAL A 76 12.33 12.79 6.08
N ILE A 77 12.21 11.82 7.02
CA ILE A 77 11.79 10.45 6.69
C ILE A 77 10.40 10.45 6.06
N PHE A 78 9.47 11.25 6.60
CA PHE A 78 8.13 11.42 6.04
C PHE A 78 8.18 11.94 4.59
N TRP A 79 8.92 13.01 4.31
CA TRP A 79 9.06 13.55 2.97
C TRP A 79 9.66 12.53 2.00
N LEU A 80 10.69 11.80 2.42
CA LEU A 80 11.30 10.73 1.61
C LEU A 80 10.33 9.58 1.35
N TRP A 81 9.52 9.19 2.34
CA TRP A 81 8.49 8.18 2.19
C TRP A 81 7.42 8.62 1.20
N VAL A 82 6.92 9.85 1.31
CA VAL A 82 5.96 10.41 0.34
C VAL A 82 6.54 10.37 -1.08
N ARG A 83 7.81 10.76 -1.25
CA ARG A 83 8.47 10.67 -2.55
C ARG A 83 8.55 9.23 -3.06
N ALA A 84 8.95 8.29 -2.23
CA ALA A 84 9.05 6.89 -2.60
C ALA A 84 7.69 6.24 -2.96
N VAL A 85 6.58 6.77 -2.41
CA VAL A 85 5.22 6.30 -2.71
C VAL A 85 4.65 6.91 -3.99
N PHE A 86 4.91 8.19 -4.24
CA PHE A 86 4.26 8.94 -5.32
C PHE A 86 5.17 9.21 -6.56
N GLU A 87 6.48 8.98 -6.45
CA GLU A 87 7.46 9.20 -7.52
C GLU A 87 8.00 7.86 -8.04
N GLU A 88 7.77 7.56 -9.31
CA GLU A 88 8.14 6.28 -9.94
C GLU A 88 9.65 6.03 -10.02
N SER A 89 10.46 7.10 -10.11
CA SER A 89 11.92 7.05 -10.27
C SER A 89 12.70 7.43 -9.00
N PHE A 90 12.09 7.28 -7.82
CA PHE A 90 12.74 7.66 -6.57
C PHE A 90 13.96 6.79 -6.25
N VAL A 91 15.11 7.45 -6.08
CA VAL A 91 16.38 6.81 -5.67
C VAL A 91 16.91 7.53 -4.42
N LEU A 92 17.22 6.74 -3.40
CA LEU A 92 17.82 7.25 -2.17
C LEU A 92 19.28 7.63 -2.44
N ARG A 93 19.65 8.89 -2.14
CA ARG A 93 21.01 9.42 -2.33
C ARG A 93 21.63 9.81 -0.97
N ALA A 94 22.95 9.88 -0.90
CA ALA A 94 23.67 10.20 0.33
C ALA A 94 23.24 11.53 0.99
N TRP A 95 22.90 12.56 0.19
CA TRP A 95 22.44 13.85 0.71
C TRP A 95 21.13 13.78 1.49
N HIS A 96 20.25 12.78 1.22
CA HIS A 96 19.05 12.53 2.00
C HIS A 96 19.41 12.12 3.45
N GLY A 97 20.45 11.29 3.60
CA GLY A 97 20.99 10.94 4.91
C GLY A 97 21.60 12.14 5.63
N ALA A 98 22.32 13.00 4.89
CA ALA A 98 22.86 14.24 5.43
C ALA A 98 21.76 15.20 5.91
N ALA A 99 20.68 15.36 5.15
CA ALA A 99 19.53 16.15 5.54
C ALA A 99 18.86 15.61 6.82
N TRP A 100 18.69 14.28 6.92
CA TRP A 100 18.19 13.64 8.13
C TRP A 100 19.12 13.86 9.33
N ALA A 101 20.42 13.68 9.16
CA ALA A 101 21.41 13.86 10.22
C ALA A 101 21.46 15.32 10.72
N ALA A 102 21.39 16.30 9.82
CA ALA A 102 21.32 17.72 10.18
C ALA A 102 20.06 18.03 10.99
N MET A 103 18.91 17.52 10.58
CA MET A 103 17.63 17.70 11.26
C MET A 103 17.64 17.05 12.65
N ALA A 104 18.12 15.82 12.74
CA ALA A 104 18.25 15.08 13.99
C ALA A 104 19.24 15.77 14.96
N GLY A 105 20.37 16.28 14.43
CA GLY A 105 21.36 17.04 15.20
C GLY A 105 20.81 18.35 15.75
N LEU A 106 20.11 19.14 14.94
CA LEU A 106 19.40 20.35 15.41
C LEU A 106 18.41 20.00 16.53
N GLY A 107 17.67 18.90 16.35
CA GLY A 107 16.74 18.41 17.36
C GLY A 107 17.42 18.03 18.67
N LEU A 108 18.56 17.34 18.60
CA LEU A 108 19.33 16.94 19.77
C LEU A 108 19.86 18.16 20.54
N VAL A 109 20.40 19.16 19.83
CA VAL A 109 20.87 20.42 20.42
C VAL A 109 19.70 21.19 21.05
N SER A 110 18.58 21.31 20.35
CA SER A 110 17.37 21.95 20.86
C SER A 110 16.83 21.27 22.12
N TYR A 111 16.89 19.92 22.16
CA TYR A 111 16.34 19.15 23.26
C TYR A 111 17.22 19.16 24.51
N ASN A 112 18.53 18.99 24.36
CA ASN A 112 19.47 18.82 25.47
C ASN A 112 20.21 20.14 25.85
N GLY A 113 20.17 21.14 24.98
CA GLY A 113 20.98 22.38 25.18
C GLY A 113 20.43 23.37 26.21
N TRP A 114 19.22 23.17 26.73
CA TRP A 114 18.57 24.15 27.62
C TRP A 114 19.31 24.44 28.91
N THR A 115 20.07 23.49 29.46
CA THR A 115 20.84 23.64 30.69
C THR A 115 22.18 24.30 30.45
N SER A 116 22.86 24.01 29.33
CA SER A 116 24.22 24.44 29.07
C SER A 116 24.30 25.63 28.10
N TRP A 117 23.39 25.66 27.08
CA TRP A 117 23.40 26.69 26.02
C TRP A 117 21.97 27.11 25.64
N PRO A 118 21.23 27.84 26.54
CA PRO A 118 19.80 28.13 26.32
C PRO A 118 19.52 28.94 25.05
N SER A 119 20.38 29.89 24.68
CA SER A 119 20.25 30.67 23.45
C SER A 119 20.41 29.82 22.20
N LEU A 120 21.37 28.89 22.21
CA LEU A 120 21.59 27.94 21.11
C LEU A 120 20.43 26.92 21.02
N ALA A 121 19.91 26.45 22.15
CA ALA A 121 18.74 25.56 22.19
C ALA A 121 17.49 26.24 21.59
N MET A 122 17.27 27.50 21.91
CA MET A 122 16.14 28.27 21.38
C MET A 122 16.27 28.54 19.88
N THR A 123 17.45 28.92 19.39
CA THR A 123 17.71 29.18 17.98
C THR A 123 17.63 27.90 17.15
N SER A 124 18.23 26.79 17.64
CA SER A 124 18.14 25.49 17.00
C SER A 124 16.69 24.95 16.99
N GLY A 125 15.91 25.17 18.04
CA GLY A 125 14.49 24.83 18.11
C GLY A 125 13.65 25.56 17.06
N ARG A 126 13.89 26.86 16.87
CA ARG A 126 13.23 27.64 15.80
C ARG A 126 13.65 27.16 14.41
N ALA A 127 14.93 26.91 14.20
CA ALA A 127 15.44 26.35 12.95
C ALA A 127 14.83 24.98 12.65
N LEU A 128 14.73 24.11 13.66
CA LEU A 128 14.08 22.82 13.57
C LEU A 128 12.59 22.95 13.18
N ALA A 129 11.86 23.86 13.80
CA ALA A 129 10.45 24.10 13.51
C ALA A 129 10.26 24.62 12.06
N LEU A 130 11.07 25.56 11.61
CA LEU A 130 11.07 26.05 10.22
C LEU A 130 11.38 24.93 9.21
N ALA A 131 12.41 24.13 9.48
CA ALA A 131 12.77 23.00 8.64
C ALA A 131 11.66 21.94 8.61
N SER A 132 11.04 21.62 9.75
CA SER A 132 9.90 20.70 9.84
C SER A 132 8.71 21.18 9.01
N LEU A 133 8.39 22.49 9.09
CA LEU A 133 7.36 23.13 8.28
C LEU A 133 7.69 22.98 6.79
N GLY A 134 8.94 23.26 6.39
CA GLY A 134 9.41 23.09 5.02
C GLY A 134 9.22 21.66 4.50
N PHE A 135 9.65 20.64 5.25
CA PHE A 135 9.46 19.23 4.86
C PHE A 135 8.01 18.79 4.84
N GLY A 136 7.18 19.29 5.77
CA GLY A 136 5.74 19.04 5.75
C GLY A 136 5.06 19.63 4.50
N LEU A 137 5.42 20.86 4.11
CA LEU A 137 4.92 21.51 2.89
C LEU A 137 5.43 20.81 1.62
N LEU A 138 6.70 20.40 1.57
CA LEU A 138 7.24 19.62 0.46
C LEU A 138 6.51 18.30 0.31
N GLY A 139 6.18 17.63 1.41
CA GLY A 139 5.33 16.43 1.41
C GLY A 139 3.95 16.71 0.83
N ALA A 140 3.28 17.79 1.26
CA ALA A 140 1.97 18.19 0.76
C ALA A 140 1.98 18.50 -0.76
N VAL A 141 3.00 19.21 -1.24
CA VAL A 141 3.20 19.48 -2.68
C VAL A 141 3.39 18.18 -3.46
N GLN A 142 4.16 17.24 -2.94
CA GLN A 142 4.38 15.95 -3.60
C GLN A 142 3.09 15.12 -3.68
N ILE A 143 2.28 15.12 -2.62
CA ILE A 143 0.96 14.49 -2.61
C ILE A 143 0.06 15.15 -3.66
N ALA A 144 0.01 16.47 -3.73
CA ALA A 144 -0.79 17.21 -4.70
C ALA A 144 -0.40 16.88 -6.16
N ARG A 145 0.90 16.68 -6.43
CA ARG A 145 1.39 16.26 -7.75
C ARG A 145 0.98 14.82 -8.09
N GLY A 146 0.99 13.92 -7.11
CA GLY A 146 0.63 12.51 -7.28
C GLY A 146 -0.88 12.22 -7.19
N TRP A 147 -1.70 13.18 -6.75
CA TRP A 147 -3.12 13.03 -6.42
C TRP A 147 -3.94 12.32 -7.50
N ARG A 148 -3.84 12.80 -8.75
CA ARG A 148 -4.68 12.30 -9.85
C ARG A 148 -4.46 10.81 -10.15
N LYS A 149 -3.22 10.32 -10.01
CA LYS A 149 -2.90 8.90 -10.22
C LYS A 149 -3.34 8.04 -9.03
N ALA A 150 -3.22 8.54 -7.82
CA ALA A 150 -3.48 7.78 -6.61
C ALA A 150 -4.98 7.66 -6.27
N VAL A 151 -5.81 8.65 -6.57
CA VAL A 151 -7.26 8.66 -6.27
C VAL A 151 -8.04 7.55 -7.00
N THR A 152 -7.51 7.02 -8.11
CA THR A 152 -8.18 5.98 -8.90
C THR A 152 -8.30 4.64 -8.19
N THR A 153 -7.50 4.39 -7.14
CA THR A 153 -7.49 3.16 -6.36
C THR A 153 -7.93 3.42 -4.91
N GLY A 154 -8.65 2.47 -4.30
CA GLY A 154 -9.04 2.56 -2.89
C GLY A 154 -7.85 2.76 -1.96
N ARG A 155 -6.76 2.01 -2.20
CA ARG A 155 -5.49 2.12 -1.47
C ARG A 155 -4.81 3.47 -1.66
N GLY A 156 -4.80 4.00 -2.90
CA GLY A 156 -4.23 5.32 -3.16
C GLY A 156 -4.95 6.41 -2.38
N ARG A 157 -6.26 6.34 -2.24
CA ARG A 157 -7.04 7.28 -1.40
C ARG A 157 -6.63 7.22 0.07
N LEU A 158 -6.39 6.03 0.61
CA LEU A 158 -5.96 5.87 2.00
C LEU A 158 -4.52 6.32 2.22
N LEU A 159 -3.61 6.04 1.27
CA LEU A 159 -2.24 6.57 1.31
C LEU A 159 -2.23 8.10 1.28
N ILE A 160 -3.10 8.71 0.47
CA ILE A 160 -3.29 10.16 0.46
C ILE A 160 -3.80 10.64 1.82
N ALA A 161 -4.84 10.03 2.38
CA ALA A 161 -5.40 10.42 3.67
C ALA A 161 -4.35 10.31 4.79
N LEU A 162 -3.57 9.22 4.80
CA LEU A 162 -2.48 9.04 5.74
C LEU A 162 -1.40 10.13 5.58
N ALA A 163 -0.95 10.36 4.35
CA ALA A 163 0.09 11.34 4.06
C ALA A 163 -0.36 12.78 4.36
N VAL A 164 -1.61 13.13 4.05
CA VAL A 164 -2.22 14.42 4.40
C VAL A 164 -2.32 14.58 5.92
N GLY A 165 -2.81 13.56 6.63
CA GLY A 165 -2.90 13.58 8.09
C GLY A 165 -1.54 13.81 8.77
N VAL A 166 -0.51 13.11 8.31
CA VAL A 166 0.86 13.29 8.83
C VAL A 166 1.43 14.67 8.45
N SER A 167 1.17 15.17 7.23
CA SER A 167 1.56 16.54 6.84
C SER A 167 0.94 17.59 7.76
N ILE A 168 -0.36 17.50 8.00
CA ILE A 168 -1.08 18.40 8.91
C ILE A 168 -0.49 18.34 10.32
N GLN A 169 -0.22 17.14 10.82
CA GLN A 169 0.39 16.95 12.14
C GLN A 169 1.77 17.62 12.25
N ILE A 170 2.62 17.47 11.23
CA ILE A 170 3.94 18.10 11.18
C ILE A 170 3.81 19.62 11.15
N VAL A 171 2.94 20.16 10.31
CA VAL A 171 2.71 21.60 10.17
C VAL A 171 2.19 22.20 11.45
N LEU A 172 1.19 21.57 12.09
CA LEU A 172 0.65 22.04 13.37
C LEU A 172 1.70 22.05 14.49
N SER A 173 2.48 20.96 14.60
CA SER A 173 3.55 20.87 15.61
C SER A 173 4.63 21.92 15.40
N ALA A 174 5.03 22.14 14.14
CA ALA A 174 6.03 23.15 13.79
C ALA A 174 5.53 24.57 14.05
N SER A 175 4.29 24.88 13.67
CA SER A 175 3.65 26.19 13.88
C SER A 175 3.51 26.52 15.37
N ALA A 176 3.12 25.53 16.19
CA ALA A 176 3.04 25.70 17.64
C ALA A 176 4.43 25.96 18.25
N GLY A 177 5.46 25.27 17.77
CA GLY A 177 6.86 25.52 18.19
C GLY A 177 7.32 26.93 17.85
N LEU A 178 6.98 27.46 16.68
CA LEU A 178 7.29 28.85 16.28
C LEU A 178 6.50 29.89 17.10
N ALA A 179 5.25 29.58 17.44
CA ALA A 179 4.40 30.44 18.28
C ALA A 179 4.79 30.40 19.77
N GLY A 180 5.77 29.61 20.16
CA GLY A 180 6.18 29.47 21.55
C GLY A 180 5.17 28.75 22.45
N ILE A 181 4.22 28.02 21.85
CA ILE A 181 3.22 27.24 22.59
C ILE A 181 3.95 26.08 23.29
N PRO A 182 3.77 25.91 24.61
CA PRO A 182 4.41 24.80 25.32
C PRO A 182 4.05 23.47 24.68
N PHE A 183 5.04 22.66 24.36
CA PHE A 183 4.87 21.38 23.68
C PHE A 183 3.90 20.44 24.42
N GLN A 184 3.86 20.54 25.74
CA GLN A 184 2.97 19.75 26.60
C GLN A 184 1.48 19.99 26.27
N SER A 185 1.11 21.22 25.86
CA SER A 185 -0.27 21.58 25.52
C SER A 185 -0.79 20.89 24.25
N ILE A 186 0.12 20.50 23.34
CA ILE A 186 -0.23 19.85 22.07
C ILE A 186 0.17 18.36 22.04
N SER A 187 0.86 17.88 23.07
CA SER A 187 1.42 16.52 23.07
C SER A 187 0.34 15.43 23.03
N PHE A 188 -0.79 15.63 23.68
CA PHE A 188 -1.92 14.69 23.65
C PHE A 188 -2.58 14.65 22.26
N THR A 189 -2.84 15.80 21.64
CA THR A 189 -3.40 15.86 20.28
C THR A 189 -2.46 15.23 19.26
N ALA A 190 -1.13 15.40 19.44
CA ALA A 190 -0.12 14.75 18.64
C ALA A 190 -0.17 13.21 18.79
N ALA A 191 -0.31 12.71 20.01
CA ALA A 191 -0.46 11.27 20.28
C ALA A 191 -1.73 10.69 19.62
N CYS A 192 -2.86 11.41 19.66
CA CYS A 192 -4.08 11.02 18.97
C CYS A 192 -3.88 10.96 17.43
N GLY A 193 -3.23 11.96 16.84
CA GLY A 193 -2.91 11.98 15.41
C GLY A 193 -2.02 10.81 14.97
N LEU A 194 -1.01 10.49 15.77
CA LEU A 194 -0.15 9.32 15.54
C LEU A 194 -0.95 8.01 15.66
N GLY A 195 -1.83 7.90 16.65
CA GLY A 195 -2.71 6.75 16.82
C GLY A 195 -3.61 6.54 15.61
N ALA A 196 -4.25 7.59 15.13
CA ALA A 196 -5.07 7.55 13.92
C ALA A 196 -4.26 7.10 12.69
N SER A 197 -3.04 7.62 12.50
CA SER A 197 -2.18 7.23 11.39
C SER A 197 -1.73 5.76 11.46
N ALA A 198 -1.44 5.25 12.66
CA ALA A 198 -1.09 3.85 12.88
C ALA A 198 -2.29 2.93 12.59
N LEU A 199 -3.49 3.29 13.04
CA LEU A 199 -4.73 2.54 12.77
C LEU A 199 -5.05 2.50 11.28
N ILE A 200 -4.94 3.63 10.57
CA ILE A 200 -5.12 3.68 9.11
C ILE A 200 -4.11 2.76 8.42
N SER A 201 -2.85 2.76 8.86
CA SER A 201 -1.80 1.90 8.30
C SER A 201 -2.12 0.41 8.47
N ILE A 202 -2.58 0.00 9.67
CA ILE A 202 -2.97 -1.38 9.95
C ILE A 202 -4.22 -1.74 9.16
N TRP A 203 -5.23 -0.87 9.13
CA TRP A 203 -6.43 -1.10 8.35
C TRP A 203 -6.10 -1.35 6.86
N MET A 204 -5.18 -0.57 6.29
CA MET A 204 -4.68 -0.79 4.93
C MET A 204 -4.02 -2.15 4.75
N MET A 205 -3.24 -2.60 5.74
CA MET A 205 -2.54 -3.89 5.67
C MET A 205 -3.49 -5.09 5.78
N VAL A 206 -4.55 -4.96 6.59
CA VAL A 206 -5.52 -6.04 6.82
C VAL A 206 -6.50 -6.19 5.66
N PHE A 207 -7.03 -5.06 5.17
CA PHE A 207 -8.11 -5.06 4.16
C PHE A 207 -7.63 -4.91 2.73
N ASP A 208 -6.38 -4.52 2.52
CA ASP A 208 -5.76 -4.39 1.19
C ASP A 208 -4.29 -4.82 1.27
N PRO A 209 -4.02 -6.14 1.40
CA PRO A 209 -2.67 -6.66 1.58
C PRO A 209 -1.72 -6.18 0.50
N LEU A 210 -0.48 -5.88 0.90
CA LEU A 210 0.59 -5.39 0.01
C LEU A 210 0.88 -6.31 -1.19
N GLU A 211 0.55 -7.59 -1.08
CA GLU A 211 0.75 -8.60 -2.12
C GLU A 211 -0.24 -8.49 -3.29
N SER A 212 -1.37 -7.80 -3.13
CA SER A 212 -2.37 -7.63 -4.19
C SER A 212 -2.06 -6.51 -5.19
N GLN A 213 -0.95 -5.80 -5.02
CA GLN A 213 -0.49 -4.88 -6.05
C GLN A 213 0.43 -5.56 -7.05
N PRO A 214 0.16 -5.46 -8.36
CA PRO A 214 1.21 -5.51 -9.33
C PRO A 214 2.17 -4.37 -8.96
N ALA A 215 3.43 -4.69 -8.71
CA ALA A 215 4.47 -3.71 -8.54
C ALA A 215 4.30 -2.66 -9.64
N ILE A 216 3.96 -1.41 -9.29
CA ILE A 216 4.28 -0.26 -10.11
C ILE A 216 5.80 -0.13 -9.93
N ALA A 217 6.49 -1.18 -10.31
CA ALA A 217 7.93 -1.24 -10.33
C ALA A 217 8.33 -0.50 -11.59
N GLY A 218 8.99 0.57 -11.35
CA GLY A 218 9.59 1.42 -12.33
C GLY A 218 10.08 0.69 -13.56
N ALA A 219 9.46 0.99 -14.68
CA ALA A 219 10.17 1.09 -15.92
C ALA A 219 11.08 2.33 -15.81
N GLY A 220 12.02 2.28 -14.86
CA GLY A 220 13.15 3.16 -14.78
C GLY A 220 14.16 2.66 -15.81
N GLY A 221 14.06 3.14 -17.04
CA GLY A 221 15.12 3.05 -18.00
C GLY A 221 16.36 3.74 -17.46
N GLY A 222 17.25 2.98 -16.83
CA GLY A 222 18.64 3.36 -16.66
C GLY A 222 19.29 3.29 -18.03
N SER A 223 19.42 4.42 -18.73
CA SER A 223 20.36 4.61 -19.81
C SER A 223 21.77 4.68 -19.22
N GLY A 224 22.29 3.55 -18.83
CA GLY A 224 23.71 3.32 -18.59
C GLY A 224 24.19 2.44 -19.73
N GLY A 225 24.96 3.01 -20.65
CA GLY A 225 25.56 2.32 -21.78
C GLY A 225 26.43 1.14 -21.31
N ALA A 226 25.86 -0.04 -21.38
CA ALA A 226 26.55 -1.26 -21.56
C ALA A 226 25.89 -1.89 -22.80
N GLU A 227 26.59 -1.80 -23.86
CA GLU A 227 26.38 -2.46 -25.13
C GLU A 227 26.28 -3.97 -24.86
N ARG A 228 25.08 -4.42 -24.43
CA ARG A 228 24.73 -5.83 -24.47
C ARG A 228 24.33 -6.10 -25.89
N THR A 229 25.26 -6.71 -26.63
CA THR A 229 25.00 -7.46 -27.83
C THR A 229 23.85 -8.42 -27.56
N SER A 230 22.63 -7.94 -27.82
CA SER A 230 21.46 -8.80 -27.95
C SER A 230 21.66 -9.60 -29.23
N PRO A 231 21.58 -10.94 -29.19
CA PRO A 231 21.51 -11.68 -30.43
C PRO A 231 20.28 -11.17 -31.18
N SER A 232 20.49 -10.62 -32.35
CA SER A 232 19.47 -10.19 -33.29
C SER A 232 18.76 -11.42 -33.82
N PHE A 233 17.73 -11.90 -33.10
CA PHE A 233 16.81 -12.87 -33.67
C PHE A 233 15.95 -12.19 -34.75
N PRO A 234 15.71 -12.85 -35.88
CA PRO A 234 14.84 -12.35 -36.93
C PRO A 234 13.44 -12.04 -36.34
N ARG A 235 12.79 -10.97 -36.77
CA ARG A 235 11.44 -10.58 -36.30
C ARG A 235 10.39 -11.69 -36.45
N SER A 236 10.58 -12.58 -37.43
CA SER A 236 9.75 -13.80 -37.65
C SER A 236 9.79 -14.77 -36.48
N ASP A 237 10.96 -14.97 -35.84
CA ASP A 237 11.13 -15.95 -34.78
C ASP A 237 10.60 -15.45 -33.44
N LEU A 238 10.61 -14.12 -33.23
CA LEU A 238 9.98 -13.49 -32.06
C LEU A 238 8.45 -13.66 -32.12
N ALA A 239 7.83 -13.44 -33.30
CA ALA A 239 6.40 -13.60 -33.50
C ALA A 239 5.97 -15.08 -33.36
N ALA A 240 6.78 -16.02 -33.78
CA ALA A 240 6.54 -17.46 -33.60
C ALA A 240 6.64 -17.87 -32.13
N SER A 241 7.66 -17.36 -31.41
CA SER A 241 7.84 -17.60 -29.99
C SER A 241 6.68 -17.01 -29.15
N GLU A 242 6.18 -15.82 -29.50
CA GLU A 242 5.04 -15.18 -28.84
C GLU A 242 3.76 -15.95 -29.07
N ARG A 243 3.49 -16.44 -30.30
CA ARG A 243 2.32 -17.29 -30.58
C ARG A 243 2.36 -18.58 -29.80
N THR A 244 3.51 -19.24 -29.70
CA THR A 244 3.68 -20.46 -28.91
C THR A 244 3.41 -20.20 -27.43
N ALA A 245 3.89 -19.05 -26.91
CA ALA A 245 3.64 -18.66 -25.53
C ALA A 245 2.16 -18.36 -25.27
N LEU A 246 1.46 -17.68 -26.20
CA LEU A 246 0.02 -17.44 -26.17
C LEU A 246 -0.78 -18.74 -26.14
N ASN A 247 -0.52 -19.66 -27.05
CA ASN A 247 -1.21 -20.94 -27.12
C ASN A 247 -1.02 -21.75 -25.82
N ARG A 248 0.19 -21.72 -25.24
CA ARG A 248 0.49 -22.39 -23.98
C ARG A 248 -0.21 -21.70 -22.79
N LEU A 249 -0.28 -20.37 -22.79
CA LEU A 249 -1.04 -19.61 -21.79
C LEU A 249 -2.54 -19.93 -21.88
N GLU A 250 -3.12 -19.93 -23.06
CA GLU A 250 -4.52 -20.29 -23.30
C GLU A 250 -4.81 -21.73 -22.84
N HIS A 251 -3.94 -22.68 -23.15
CA HIS A 251 -4.06 -24.07 -22.69
C HIS A 251 -4.07 -24.16 -21.16
N LEU A 252 -3.16 -23.46 -20.46
CA LEU A 252 -3.12 -23.41 -18.99
C LEU A 252 -4.39 -22.80 -18.40
N MET A 253 -4.96 -21.80 -19.06
CA MET A 253 -6.19 -21.13 -18.59
C MET A 253 -7.44 -21.94 -18.94
N ALA A 254 -7.64 -22.32 -20.21
CA ALA A 254 -8.87 -22.94 -20.66
C ALA A 254 -8.97 -24.42 -20.25
N THR A 255 -7.87 -25.20 -20.38
CA THR A 255 -7.87 -26.64 -20.14
C THR A 255 -7.51 -27.00 -18.70
N GLU A 256 -6.39 -26.47 -18.18
CA GLU A 256 -5.95 -26.78 -16.83
C GLU A 256 -6.64 -25.94 -15.76
N ARG A 257 -7.42 -24.93 -16.14
CA ARG A 257 -8.12 -24.01 -15.24
C ARG A 257 -7.23 -23.47 -14.12
N THR A 258 -5.97 -23.16 -14.48
CA THR A 258 -4.94 -22.73 -13.52
C THR A 258 -5.38 -21.50 -12.72
N TYR A 259 -6.28 -20.67 -13.26
CA TYR A 259 -6.85 -19.50 -12.59
C TYR A 259 -7.61 -19.83 -11.29
N ARG A 260 -8.09 -21.07 -11.13
CA ARG A 260 -8.78 -21.54 -9.90
C ARG A 260 -7.82 -21.72 -8.72
N ARG A 261 -6.50 -21.82 -8.99
CA ARG A 261 -5.53 -21.98 -7.89
C ARG A 261 -5.51 -20.76 -7.00
N GLU A 262 -5.66 -21.03 -5.71
CA GLU A 262 -5.50 -20.01 -4.68
C GLU A 262 -4.07 -19.45 -4.69
N GLY A 263 -3.94 -18.11 -4.56
CA GLY A 263 -2.63 -17.45 -4.52
C GLY A 263 -1.84 -17.46 -5.83
N LEU A 264 -2.47 -17.73 -6.99
CA LEU A 264 -1.78 -17.68 -8.28
C LEU A 264 -1.21 -16.27 -8.55
N THR A 265 0.11 -16.17 -8.63
CA THR A 265 0.84 -14.95 -8.99
C THR A 265 1.33 -14.99 -10.42
N ILE A 266 1.60 -13.82 -11.00
CA ILE A 266 2.18 -13.74 -12.34
C ILE A 266 3.55 -14.42 -12.41
N GLY A 267 4.35 -14.38 -11.33
CA GLY A 267 5.64 -15.07 -11.24
C GLY A 267 5.50 -16.60 -11.30
N LEU A 268 4.50 -17.17 -10.59
CA LEU A 268 4.22 -18.61 -10.66
C LEU A 268 3.74 -19.02 -12.05
N LEU A 269 2.91 -18.23 -12.70
CA LEU A 269 2.46 -18.51 -14.05
C LEU A 269 3.59 -18.38 -15.08
N ALA A 270 4.45 -17.37 -14.94
CA ALA A 270 5.63 -17.16 -15.78
C ALA A 270 6.62 -18.32 -15.67
N ALA A 271 6.86 -18.81 -14.44
CA ALA A 271 7.68 -19.98 -14.19
C ALA A 271 7.12 -21.24 -14.88
N ARG A 272 5.80 -21.46 -14.83
CA ARG A 272 5.13 -22.58 -15.55
C ARG A 272 5.24 -22.47 -17.07
N LEU A 273 5.25 -21.26 -17.59
CA LEU A 273 5.41 -20.99 -19.02
C LEU A 273 6.89 -21.04 -19.46
N GLY A 274 7.84 -21.12 -18.52
CA GLY A 274 9.26 -21.10 -18.80
C GLY A 274 9.75 -19.75 -19.35
N MET A 275 9.10 -18.64 -18.96
CA MET A 275 9.43 -17.31 -19.43
C MET A 275 9.62 -16.31 -18.28
N PRO A 276 10.38 -15.20 -18.48
CA PRO A 276 10.50 -14.13 -17.51
C PRO A 276 9.16 -13.43 -17.25
N GLU A 277 8.90 -13.03 -16.00
CA GLU A 277 7.66 -12.35 -15.60
C GLU A 277 7.34 -11.09 -16.43
N TYR A 278 8.35 -10.28 -16.74
CA TYR A 278 8.15 -9.06 -17.53
C TYR A 278 7.60 -9.36 -18.94
N ARG A 279 8.01 -10.48 -19.52
CA ARG A 279 7.55 -10.93 -20.84
C ARG A 279 6.10 -11.39 -20.81
N LEU A 280 5.72 -12.16 -19.78
CA LEU A 280 4.33 -12.55 -19.57
C LEU A 280 3.43 -11.33 -19.31
N ARG A 281 3.94 -10.34 -18.59
CA ARG A 281 3.24 -9.08 -18.33
C ARG A 281 2.98 -8.30 -19.63
N ALA A 282 3.97 -8.16 -20.50
CA ALA A 282 3.82 -7.53 -21.80
C ALA A 282 2.80 -8.30 -22.68
N LEU A 283 2.88 -9.64 -22.68
CA LEU A 283 1.97 -10.48 -23.43
C LEU A 283 0.50 -10.30 -22.98
N ILE A 284 0.24 -10.24 -21.66
CA ILE A 284 -1.08 -10.04 -21.10
C ILE A 284 -1.60 -8.61 -21.37
N ASN A 285 -0.75 -7.61 -21.20
CA ASN A 285 -1.18 -6.21 -21.30
C ASN A 285 -1.26 -5.73 -22.76
N GLU A 286 -0.24 -6.01 -23.55
CA GLU A 286 -0.10 -5.52 -24.92
C GLU A 286 -0.66 -6.53 -25.93
N GLY A 287 -0.41 -7.84 -25.71
CA GLY A 287 -0.87 -8.89 -26.60
C GLY A 287 -2.35 -9.22 -26.44
N LEU A 288 -2.84 -9.36 -25.19
CA LEU A 288 -4.23 -9.72 -24.89
C LEU A 288 -5.11 -8.51 -24.48
N GLY A 289 -4.55 -7.31 -24.36
CA GLY A 289 -5.29 -6.08 -24.08
C GLY A 289 -5.84 -5.96 -22.65
N HIS A 290 -5.34 -6.77 -21.71
CA HIS A 290 -5.77 -6.69 -20.33
C HIS A 290 -5.00 -5.62 -19.55
N ARG A 291 -5.72 -4.81 -18.77
CA ARG A 291 -5.10 -3.73 -17.97
C ARG A 291 -4.01 -4.22 -17.01
N ASN A 292 -4.16 -5.41 -16.45
CA ASN A 292 -3.21 -6.05 -15.56
C ASN A 292 -3.52 -7.56 -15.39
N PHE A 293 -2.60 -8.29 -14.74
CA PHE A 293 -2.73 -9.72 -14.48
C PHE A 293 -4.01 -10.10 -13.72
N ASN A 294 -4.45 -9.31 -12.74
CA ASN A 294 -5.68 -9.58 -12.00
C ASN A 294 -6.93 -9.40 -12.87
N ALA A 295 -6.94 -8.42 -13.76
CA ALA A 295 -8.03 -8.27 -14.74
C ALA A 295 -8.09 -9.46 -15.70
N PHE A 296 -6.93 -9.96 -16.14
CA PHE A 296 -6.80 -11.18 -16.93
C PHE A 296 -7.35 -12.40 -16.21
N LEU A 297 -6.93 -12.66 -14.96
CA LEU A 297 -7.44 -13.78 -14.16
C LEU A 297 -8.94 -13.67 -13.87
N ASN A 298 -9.38 -12.48 -13.47
CA ASN A 298 -10.78 -12.25 -13.11
C ASN A 298 -11.72 -12.52 -14.26
N ARG A 299 -11.32 -12.30 -15.52
CA ARG A 299 -12.13 -12.64 -16.68
C ARG A 299 -12.46 -14.13 -16.68
N TYR A 300 -11.46 -15.01 -16.60
CA TYR A 300 -11.68 -16.46 -16.57
C TYR A 300 -12.49 -16.91 -15.35
N ARG A 301 -12.19 -16.36 -14.19
CA ARG A 301 -12.90 -16.65 -12.94
C ARG A 301 -14.37 -16.23 -12.97
N LEU A 302 -14.66 -15.07 -13.57
CA LEU A 302 -16.03 -14.57 -13.72
C LEU A 302 -16.81 -15.37 -14.75
N ASP A 303 -16.17 -15.74 -15.86
CA ASP A 303 -16.82 -16.56 -16.88
C ASP A 303 -17.18 -17.95 -16.32
N ASP A 304 -16.30 -18.55 -15.53
CA ASP A 304 -16.53 -19.81 -14.81
C ASP A 304 -17.68 -19.68 -13.78
N ALA A 305 -17.66 -18.61 -12.99
CA ALA A 305 -18.71 -18.34 -12.00
C ALA A 305 -20.07 -18.03 -12.66
N LYS A 306 -20.10 -17.34 -13.79
CA LYS A 306 -21.35 -17.10 -14.56
C LYS A 306 -21.95 -18.41 -15.06
N ALA A 307 -21.12 -19.31 -15.60
CA ALA A 307 -21.55 -20.62 -16.02
C ALA A 307 -22.18 -21.43 -14.88
N ALA A 308 -21.48 -21.45 -13.71
CA ALA A 308 -21.98 -22.14 -12.51
C ALA A 308 -23.27 -21.52 -11.94
N LEU A 309 -23.38 -20.17 -11.95
CA LEU A 309 -24.60 -19.49 -11.49
C LEU A 309 -25.79 -19.65 -12.41
N ALA A 310 -25.57 -19.91 -13.70
CA ALA A 310 -26.61 -20.13 -14.69
C ALA A 310 -27.00 -21.61 -14.80
N ASP A 311 -26.23 -22.51 -14.20
CA ASP A 311 -26.46 -23.95 -14.23
C ASP A 311 -27.61 -24.36 -13.29
N PRO A 312 -28.72 -24.96 -13.79
CA PRO A 312 -29.82 -25.43 -12.95
C PRO A 312 -29.38 -26.47 -11.90
N ASP A 313 -28.41 -27.32 -12.23
CA ASP A 313 -27.90 -28.36 -11.33
C ASP A 313 -27.13 -27.77 -10.13
N GLN A 314 -26.73 -26.51 -10.23
CA GLN A 314 -26.02 -25.75 -9.18
C GLN A 314 -26.91 -24.68 -8.50
N ALA A 315 -28.22 -24.74 -8.69
CA ALA A 315 -29.18 -23.76 -8.15
C ALA A 315 -29.06 -23.61 -6.62
N GLU A 316 -28.87 -24.71 -5.90
CA GLU A 316 -28.76 -24.78 -4.45
C GLU A 316 -27.34 -24.53 -3.93
N VAL A 317 -26.32 -24.49 -4.80
CA VAL A 317 -24.93 -24.24 -4.36
C VAL A 317 -24.78 -22.82 -3.87
N PRO A 318 -24.25 -22.58 -2.64
CA PRO A 318 -24.07 -21.25 -2.12
C PRO A 318 -23.17 -20.38 -3.03
N VAL A 319 -23.51 -19.10 -3.20
CA VAL A 319 -22.72 -18.16 -4.00
C VAL A 319 -21.28 -18.06 -3.52
N LEU A 320 -21.05 -18.20 -2.20
CA LEU A 320 -19.70 -18.23 -1.63
C LEU A 320 -18.91 -19.44 -2.16
N THR A 321 -19.50 -20.62 -2.23
CA THR A 321 -18.85 -21.83 -2.74
C THR A 321 -18.45 -21.65 -4.19
N ILE A 322 -19.37 -21.16 -5.03
CA ILE A 322 -19.09 -20.86 -6.45
C ILE A 322 -17.94 -19.84 -6.59
N ALA A 323 -17.91 -18.80 -5.74
CA ALA A 323 -16.84 -17.81 -5.76
C ALA A 323 -15.48 -18.43 -5.42
N LEU A 324 -15.42 -19.30 -4.39
CA LEU A 324 -14.19 -19.99 -3.98
C LEU A 324 -13.73 -20.99 -5.05
N ASP A 325 -14.63 -21.77 -5.62
CA ASP A 325 -14.36 -22.74 -6.68
C ASP A 325 -13.84 -22.06 -7.95
N ALA A 326 -14.34 -20.85 -8.26
CA ALA A 326 -13.83 -20.04 -9.34
C ALA A 326 -12.44 -19.43 -9.05
N GLY A 327 -11.92 -19.57 -7.82
CA GLY A 327 -10.59 -19.13 -7.41
C GLY A 327 -10.54 -17.76 -6.73
N PHE A 328 -11.68 -17.18 -6.33
CA PHE A 328 -11.67 -15.99 -5.48
C PHE A 328 -11.38 -16.37 -4.03
N GLN A 329 -10.64 -15.55 -3.32
CA GLN A 329 -10.28 -15.82 -1.91
C GLN A 329 -11.42 -15.51 -0.93
N SER A 330 -12.39 -14.68 -1.32
CA SER A 330 -13.55 -14.34 -0.49
C SER A 330 -14.68 -13.72 -1.32
N LEU A 331 -15.87 -13.65 -0.70
CA LEU A 331 -17.08 -13.14 -1.35
C LEU A 331 -17.01 -11.65 -1.72
N ALA A 332 -16.29 -10.83 -0.94
CA ALA A 332 -16.28 -9.38 -1.15
C ALA A 332 -15.57 -8.95 -2.45
N PRO A 333 -14.35 -9.39 -2.79
CA PRO A 333 -13.73 -9.13 -4.09
C PRO A 333 -14.53 -9.76 -5.25
N PHE A 334 -15.11 -10.95 -5.07
CA PHE A 334 -15.97 -11.58 -6.06
C PHE A 334 -17.17 -10.69 -6.40
N ASN A 335 -17.97 -10.29 -5.41
CA ASN A 335 -19.16 -9.46 -5.62
C ASN A 335 -18.84 -8.14 -6.34
N ARG A 336 -17.72 -7.50 -5.97
CA ARG A 336 -17.29 -6.27 -6.65
C ARG A 336 -16.93 -6.51 -8.12
N ALA A 337 -16.14 -7.54 -8.37
CA ALA A 337 -15.73 -7.88 -9.74
C ALA A 337 -16.92 -8.32 -10.59
N PHE A 338 -17.80 -9.15 -10.04
CA PHE A 338 -18.99 -9.66 -10.72
C PHE A 338 -19.97 -8.54 -11.09
N LYS A 339 -20.24 -7.62 -10.12
CA LYS A 339 -21.12 -6.47 -10.38
C LYS A 339 -20.51 -5.48 -11.37
N ALA A 340 -19.19 -5.29 -11.34
CA ALA A 340 -18.51 -4.43 -12.32
C ALA A 340 -18.55 -4.99 -13.74
N ASP A 341 -18.57 -6.32 -13.90
CA ASP A 341 -18.59 -7.00 -15.18
C ASP A 341 -20.00 -7.17 -15.77
N THR A 342 -20.98 -7.54 -14.91
CA THR A 342 -22.34 -7.90 -15.33
C THR A 342 -23.39 -6.82 -15.08
N GLY A 343 -23.09 -5.83 -14.25
CA GLY A 343 -24.04 -4.85 -13.73
C GLY A 343 -24.98 -5.38 -12.65
N LEU A 344 -24.97 -6.70 -12.38
CA LEU A 344 -25.86 -7.38 -11.43
C LEU A 344 -25.06 -7.98 -10.27
N THR A 345 -25.74 -8.20 -9.14
CA THR A 345 -25.17 -9.05 -8.09
C THR A 345 -25.24 -10.53 -8.52
N PRO A 346 -24.36 -11.42 -7.99
CA PRO A 346 -24.40 -12.85 -8.31
C PRO A 346 -25.77 -13.49 -8.07
N THR A 347 -26.45 -13.11 -7.00
CA THR A 347 -27.80 -13.62 -6.66
C THR A 347 -28.86 -13.13 -7.65
N GLU A 348 -28.81 -11.87 -8.08
CA GLU A 348 -29.69 -11.33 -9.11
C GLU A 348 -29.45 -12.01 -10.46
N PHE A 349 -28.16 -12.25 -10.78
CA PHE A 349 -27.80 -12.96 -12.02
C PHE A 349 -28.35 -14.39 -12.04
N ARG A 350 -28.18 -15.18 -10.96
CA ARG A 350 -28.71 -16.52 -10.79
C ARG A 350 -30.23 -16.53 -10.99
N ARG A 351 -30.95 -15.66 -10.28
CA ARG A 351 -32.41 -15.56 -10.40
C ARG A 351 -32.85 -15.25 -11.81
N ARG A 352 -32.15 -14.41 -12.54
CA ARG A 352 -32.46 -14.02 -13.91
C ARG A 352 -32.19 -15.18 -14.89
N ALA A 353 -31.12 -15.93 -14.69
CA ALA A 353 -30.80 -17.10 -15.48
C ALA A 353 -31.83 -18.22 -15.28
N GLY A 354 -32.27 -18.48 -14.03
CA GLY A 354 -33.31 -19.46 -13.72
C GLY A 354 -34.69 -19.07 -14.24
N ALA A 355 -35.05 -17.80 -14.31
CA ALA A 355 -36.31 -17.33 -14.89
C ALA A 355 -36.36 -17.45 -16.41
N GLY A 356 -35.22 -17.67 -17.09
CA GLY A 356 -35.13 -17.88 -18.53
C GLY A 356 -35.29 -19.37 -18.98
N HIS A 357 -35.32 -20.32 -18.03
CA HIS A 357 -35.62 -21.73 -18.33
C HIS A 357 -37.09 -22.00 -17.97
N PRO A 358 -37.97 -22.22 -18.97
CA PRO A 358 -39.32 -22.69 -18.67
C PRO A 358 -39.20 -24.07 -18.02
N THR A 359 -39.65 -24.18 -16.77
CA THR A 359 -39.82 -25.45 -16.08
C THR A 359 -40.66 -26.36 -16.96
N ASN A 360 -40.13 -27.53 -17.28
CA ASN A 360 -40.74 -28.54 -18.16
C ASN A 360 -41.99 -29.22 -17.53
N GLU A 361 -42.54 -28.67 -16.44
CA GLU A 361 -43.75 -29.12 -15.76
C GLU A 361 -45.04 -28.85 -16.60
N ALA A 362 -44.98 -27.89 -17.55
CA ALA A 362 -46.15 -27.65 -18.43
C ALA A 362 -46.29 -28.67 -19.59
N ALA A 363 -45.31 -29.53 -19.82
CA ALA A 363 -45.36 -30.52 -20.88
C ALA A 363 -45.94 -31.89 -20.44
N ASP A 364 -45.98 -32.18 -19.14
CA ASP A 364 -46.51 -33.45 -18.61
C ASP A 364 -48.01 -33.38 -18.33
N ASP A 365 -48.54 -32.18 -18.02
CA ASP A 365 -50.02 -32.00 -17.84
C ASP A 365 -50.79 -32.01 -19.15
N ALA A 366 -50.15 -31.78 -20.29
CA ALA A 366 -50.78 -31.85 -21.62
C ALA A 366 -50.85 -33.29 -22.19
N ARG A 367 -50.24 -34.27 -21.54
CA ARG A 367 -50.26 -35.69 -21.94
C ARG A 367 -51.21 -36.56 -21.12
N SER A 368 -51.84 -35.98 -20.06
CA SER A 368 -52.77 -36.70 -19.17
C SER A 368 -54.23 -36.28 -19.33
N ASN A 369 -54.59 -35.54 -20.41
CA ASN A 369 -56.02 -35.24 -20.71
C ASN A 369 -56.46 -35.72 -22.08
#